data_e044f799934b0c6d45038be93f2ff078
#
_entry.id   e044f799934b0c6d45038be93f2ff078
#
_cell.length_a   1.000
_cell.length_b   1.000
_cell.length_c   1.000
_cell.angle_alpha   90.00
_cell.angle_beta   90.00
_cell.angle_gamma   90.00
#
_symmetry.space_group_name_H-M   'P 1'
#
loop_
_entity.id
_entity.type
_entity.pdbx_description
1 polymer ?
#
loop_
_entity_poly.entity_id
_entity_poly.type
_entity_poly.pdbx_seq_one_letter_code
_entity_poly.pdbx_strand_id
1 'polypeptide(L)'
;FGTEGFIFVYQDVRGRMMSEGTFVNMTPHREEKRGPKDVDESSDTYDTIAWVLKQLPTNGKVGQWGISYPGFYTAAGMIDAHPALKAVSPQAPIVDWFEGDDFHRNGALWLPHAFNFMVNFDRPRPRPTSEWGKPFVHGMRDGYAYFLQMGSLAHSRERTQDLRFWNEMLDHPTYDAFWKIRDLRPHL
;
A
#
# COMPACT_ATOMS: atom_id res chain seq x y z
N PHE A 1 -14.43 20.24 -10.22
CA PHE A 1 -13.00 20.59 -10.12
C PHE A 1 -12.37 20.82 -11.51
N GLY A 2 -12.57 19.94 -12.52
CA GLY A 2 -11.99 20.15 -13.86
C GLY A 2 -12.39 21.48 -14.51
N THR A 3 -13.61 21.96 -14.30
CA THR A 3 -14.10 23.27 -14.74
C THR A 3 -13.45 24.45 -14.03
N GLU A 4 -12.75 24.20 -12.92
CA GLU A 4 -12.07 25.20 -12.09
C GLU A 4 -10.58 25.30 -12.39
N GLY A 5 -10.11 24.62 -13.45
CA GLY A 5 -8.74 24.70 -13.93
C GLY A 5 -7.75 23.78 -13.20
N PHE A 6 -8.22 22.77 -12.46
CA PHE A 6 -7.34 21.76 -11.89
C PHE A 6 -6.90 20.75 -12.95
N ILE A 7 -5.62 20.36 -12.90
CA ILE A 7 -5.06 19.24 -13.65
C ILE A 7 -5.05 18.02 -12.73
N PHE A 8 -5.71 16.93 -13.16
CA PHE A 8 -5.72 15.68 -12.43
C PHE A 8 -4.66 14.73 -13.00
N VAL A 9 -3.83 14.20 -12.13
CA VAL A 9 -2.84 13.18 -12.45
C VAL A 9 -3.16 11.92 -11.65
N TYR A 10 -3.40 10.83 -12.36
CA TYR A 10 -3.59 9.51 -11.78
C TYR A 10 -2.34 8.68 -12.03
N GLN A 11 -1.83 8.04 -10.99
CA GLN A 11 -0.59 7.29 -11.06
C GLN A 11 -0.81 5.86 -10.54
N ASP A 12 -0.37 4.90 -11.33
CA ASP A 12 -0.13 3.55 -10.84
C ASP A 12 1.18 3.56 -10.06
N VAL A 13 1.15 3.11 -8.81
CA VAL A 13 2.36 3.09 -7.97
C VAL A 13 3.37 2.06 -8.47
N ARG A 14 4.62 2.20 -8.06
CA ARG A 14 5.74 1.34 -8.44
C ARG A 14 5.37 -0.15 -8.41
N GLY A 15 5.58 -0.84 -9.53
CA GLY A 15 5.33 -2.27 -9.69
C GLY A 15 3.87 -2.71 -9.69
N ARG A 16 2.93 -1.75 -9.82
CA ARG A 16 1.49 -2.04 -9.93
C ARG A 16 0.96 -1.60 -11.31
N MET A 17 -0.09 -2.29 -11.76
CA MET A 17 -0.75 -2.04 -13.04
C MET A 17 0.26 -1.80 -14.17
N MET A 18 0.27 -0.62 -14.79
CA MET A 18 1.17 -0.29 -15.90
C MET A 18 2.51 0.31 -15.47
N SER A 19 2.73 0.53 -14.16
CA SER A 19 4.01 1.01 -13.66
C SER A 19 5.04 -0.10 -13.55
N GLU A 20 6.26 0.21 -13.94
CA GLU A 20 7.43 -0.65 -13.81
C GLU A 20 7.97 -0.70 -12.38
N GLY A 21 8.97 -1.55 -12.17
CA GLY A 21 9.63 -1.73 -10.88
C GLY A 21 9.05 -2.88 -10.06
N THR A 22 9.49 -2.99 -8.83
CA THR A 22 9.05 -4.04 -7.91
C THR A 22 8.10 -3.43 -6.88
N PHE A 23 6.91 -4.00 -6.79
CA PHE A 23 5.96 -3.64 -5.76
C PHE A 23 6.37 -4.23 -4.41
N VAL A 24 6.36 -3.40 -3.37
CA VAL A 24 6.52 -3.82 -1.98
C VAL A 24 5.31 -3.31 -1.21
N ASN A 25 4.65 -4.22 -0.50
CA ASN A 25 3.54 -3.83 0.38
C ASN A 25 4.09 -3.01 1.55
N MET A 26 3.47 -1.86 1.80
CA MET A 26 3.75 -1.04 2.97
C MET A 26 5.24 -0.79 3.16
N THR A 27 5.86 -0.23 2.12
CA THR A 27 7.28 0.07 2.16
C THR A 27 7.60 0.93 3.38
N PRO A 28 8.50 0.50 4.26
CA PRO A 28 8.94 1.31 5.39
C PRO A 28 9.53 2.64 4.92
N HIS A 29 9.22 3.71 5.66
CA HIS A 29 9.90 4.99 5.42
C HIS A 29 11.40 4.86 5.66
N ARG A 30 12.20 5.51 4.80
CA ARG A 30 13.66 5.54 4.89
C ARG A 30 14.11 6.93 5.27
N GLU A 31 14.61 7.10 6.48
CA GLU A 31 15.19 8.38 6.94
C GLU A 31 16.40 8.79 6.11
N GLU A 32 17.24 7.83 5.71
CA GLU A 32 18.40 8.06 4.90
C GLU A 32 18.26 7.45 3.50
N LYS A 33 18.28 8.30 2.49
CA LYS A 33 18.28 7.91 1.07
C LYS A 33 19.64 8.24 0.47
N ARG A 34 20.50 7.23 0.36
CA ARG A 34 21.92 7.39 -0.06
C ARG A 34 22.11 7.21 -1.56
N GLY A 35 21.12 6.72 -2.26
CA GLY A 35 21.22 6.47 -3.70
C GLY A 35 19.90 6.17 -4.38
N PRO A 36 19.91 6.05 -5.71
CA PRO A 36 18.69 5.89 -6.52
C PRO A 36 17.96 4.56 -6.30
N LYS A 37 18.52 3.65 -5.50
CA LYS A 37 17.88 2.39 -5.10
C LYS A 37 17.21 2.47 -3.74
N ASP A 38 17.44 3.54 -2.99
CA ASP A 38 16.85 3.75 -1.67
C ASP A 38 15.50 4.46 -1.83
N VAL A 39 14.56 3.76 -2.43
CA VAL A 39 13.23 4.27 -2.74
C VAL A 39 12.23 3.85 -1.67
N ASP A 40 11.30 4.74 -1.40
CA ASP A 40 10.10 4.56 -0.61
C ASP A 40 8.95 5.39 -1.19
N GLU A 41 7.79 5.36 -0.56
CA GLU A 41 6.61 6.09 -1.05
C GLU A 41 6.80 7.62 -1.03
N SER A 42 7.60 8.12 -0.11
CA SER A 42 7.92 9.55 0.00
C SER A 42 8.79 10.00 -1.19
N SER A 43 9.85 9.25 -1.51
CA SER A 43 10.72 9.55 -2.66
C SER A 43 9.98 9.40 -4.00
N ASP A 44 9.13 8.39 -4.14
CA ASP A 44 8.34 8.18 -5.36
C ASP A 44 7.34 9.34 -5.56
N THR A 45 6.73 9.84 -4.49
CA THR A 45 5.86 11.03 -4.53
C THR A 45 6.65 12.28 -4.91
N TYR A 46 7.83 12.45 -4.31
CA TYR A 46 8.72 13.59 -4.60
C TYR A 46 9.08 13.64 -6.08
N ASP A 47 9.54 12.52 -6.64
CA ASP A 47 9.94 12.40 -8.04
C ASP A 47 8.75 12.59 -8.99
N THR A 48 7.59 12.07 -8.64
CA THR A 48 6.35 12.26 -9.38
C THR A 48 5.97 13.74 -9.47
N ILE A 49 6.03 14.46 -8.35
CA ILE A 49 5.75 15.91 -8.33
C ILE A 49 6.77 16.67 -9.18
N ALA A 50 8.06 16.37 -9.04
CA ALA A 50 9.11 16.99 -9.83
C ALA A 50 8.88 16.77 -11.35
N TRP A 51 8.47 15.56 -11.74
CA TRP A 51 8.13 15.24 -13.12
C TRP A 51 6.90 16.00 -13.61
N VAL A 52 5.82 16.04 -12.82
CA VAL A 52 4.58 16.77 -13.15
C VAL A 52 4.86 18.24 -13.42
N LEU A 53 5.63 18.89 -12.55
CA LEU A 53 6.00 20.30 -12.69
C LEU A 53 6.81 20.58 -13.96
N LYS A 54 7.60 19.62 -14.39
CA LYS A 54 8.43 19.74 -15.61
C LYS A 54 7.62 19.51 -16.88
N GLN A 55 6.63 18.60 -16.84
CA GLN A 55 5.91 18.15 -18.04
C GLN A 55 4.62 18.92 -18.30
N LEU A 56 4.00 19.49 -17.28
CA LEU A 56 2.68 20.11 -17.39
C LEU A 56 2.73 21.60 -17.09
N PRO A 57 1.88 22.41 -17.78
CA PRO A 57 1.79 23.85 -17.55
C PRO A 57 1.01 24.12 -16.24
N THR A 58 1.67 23.98 -15.10
CA THR A 58 1.09 24.16 -13.77
C THR A 58 1.44 25.53 -13.18
N ASN A 59 0.73 25.92 -12.13
CA ASN A 59 1.05 27.10 -11.32
C ASN A 59 2.13 26.82 -10.24
N GLY A 60 2.77 25.64 -10.27
CA GLY A 60 3.80 25.23 -9.32
C GLY A 60 3.26 24.78 -7.95
N LYS A 61 1.94 24.58 -7.81
CA LYS A 61 1.31 24.09 -6.58
C LYS A 61 0.64 22.76 -6.84
N VAL A 62 0.91 21.79 -5.97
CA VAL A 62 0.37 20.43 -6.05
C VAL A 62 -0.40 20.11 -4.78
N GLY A 63 -1.51 19.42 -4.93
CA GLY A 63 -2.21 18.73 -3.86
C GLY A 63 -2.21 17.23 -4.10
N GLN A 64 -2.16 16.44 -3.05
CA GLN A 64 -2.25 14.99 -3.11
C GLN A 64 -3.41 14.50 -2.25
N TRP A 65 -4.14 13.52 -2.73
CA TRP A 65 -5.20 12.86 -1.98
C TRP A 65 -5.33 11.40 -2.36
N GLY A 66 -5.85 10.61 -1.45
CA GLY A 66 -6.12 9.21 -1.67
C GLY A 66 -6.93 8.62 -0.53
N ILE A 67 -7.64 7.52 -0.81
CA ILE A 67 -8.55 6.87 0.12
C ILE A 67 -8.04 5.45 0.37
N SER A 68 -8.04 4.97 1.62
CA SER A 68 -7.62 3.62 2.00
C SER A 68 -6.12 3.39 1.71
N TYR A 69 -5.72 2.40 0.92
CA TYR A 69 -4.33 2.20 0.54
C TYR A 69 -3.72 3.42 -0.18
N PRO A 70 -4.40 4.09 -1.14
CA PRO A 70 -3.97 5.40 -1.62
C PRO A 70 -3.93 6.49 -0.53
N GLY A 71 -4.69 6.37 0.55
CA GLY A 71 -4.57 7.20 1.74
C GLY A 71 -3.23 7.00 2.45
N PHE A 72 -2.76 5.74 2.56
CA PHE A 72 -1.41 5.43 3.03
C PHE A 72 -0.34 6.10 2.15
N TYR A 73 -0.43 5.99 0.81
CA TYR A 73 0.50 6.69 -0.08
C TYR A 73 0.48 8.21 0.10
N THR A 74 -0.69 8.79 0.37
CA THR A 74 -0.81 10.22 0.64
C THR A 74 -0.15 10.60 1.96
N ALA A 75 -0.32 9.80 3.01
CA ALA A 75 0.33 10.01 4.29
C ALA A 75 1.86 9.84 4.19
N ALA A 76 2.33 8.78 3.53
CA ALA A 76 3.75 8.56 3.31
C ALA A 76 4.38 9.64 2.41
N GLY A 77 3.65 10.09 1.39
CA GLY A 77 4.13 11.09 0.42
C GLY A 77 4.28 12.51 0.97
N MET A 78 3.71 12.80 2.15
CA MET A 78 3.93 14.11 2.79
C MET A 78 5.16 14.13 3.71
N ILE A 79 5.79 13.00 3.96
CA ILE A 79 7.07 12.91 4.68
C ILE A 79 8.17 13.33 3.71
N ASP A 80 9.09 14.21 4.13
CA ASP A 80 10.14 14.78 3.28
C ASP A 80 9.58 15.41 1.98
N ALA A 81 8.43 16.07 2.09
CA ALA A 81 7.62 16.48 0.97
C ALA A 81 8.33 17.41 -0.01
N HIS A 82 8.04 17.24 -1.31
CA HIS A 82 8.46 18.19 -2.34
C HIS A 82 7.94 19.61 -2.04
N PRO A 83 8.72 20.67 -2.19
CA PRO A 83 8.31 22.04 -1.84
C PRO A 83 7.04 22.54 -2.53
N ALA A 84 6.71 21.97 -3.69
CA ALA A 84 5.47 22.28 -4.41
C ALA A 84 4.21 21.60 -3.82
N LEU A 85 4.34 20.61 -2.96
CA LEU A 85 3.21 19.97 -2.30
C LEU A 85 2.67 20.94 -1.24
N LYS A 86 1.43 21.43 -1.43
CA LYS A 86 0.82 22.49 -0.61
C LYS A 86 -0.36 22.01 0.22
N ALA A 87 -0.96 20.91 -0.17
CA ALA A 87 -2.08 20.32 0.56
C ALA A 87 -2.08 18.81 0.38
N VAL A 88 -2.45 18.10 1.42
CA VAL A 88 -2.65 16.66 1.39
C VAL A 88 -3.98 16.31 2.06
N SER A 89 -4.66 15.29 1.51
CA SER A 89 -5.91 14.77 2.08
C SER A 89 -5.83 13.24 2.14
N PRO A 90 -5.12 12.69 3.12
CA PRO A 90 -5.15 11.26 3.38
C PRO A 90 -6.51 10.88 3.98
N GLN A 91 -7.31 10.13 3.24
CA GLN A 91 -8.63 9.70 3.66
C GLN A 91 -8.58 8.23 4.07
N ALA A 92 -9.06 7.93 5.28
CA ALA A 92 -8.95 6.61 5.89
C ALA A 92 -7.55 5.98 5.65
N PRO A 93 -6.45 6.69 5.94
CA PRO A 93 -5.11 6.18 5.73
C PRO A 93 -4.80 5.08 6.72
N ILE A 94 -4.09 4.07 6.28
CA ILE A 94 -3.49 3.10 7.18
C ILE A 94 -2.08 3.64 7.52
N VAL A 95 -1.88 4.06 8.76
CA VAL A 95 -0.59 4.61 9.22
C VAL A 95 0.14 3.67 10.17
N ASP A 96 -0.60 2.77 10.82
CA ASP A 96 -0.08 1.62 11.56
C ASP A 96 -0.88 0.38 11.16
N TRP A 97 -0.20 -0.57 10.55
CA TRP A 97 -0.84 -1.75 9.97
C TRP A 97 -1.16 -2.85 10.99
N PHE A 98 -0.58 -2.78 12.17
CA PHE A 98 -0.85 -3.74 13.24
C PHE A 98 -1.91 -3.24 14.21
N GLU A 99 -1.77 -2.01 14.69
CA GLU A 99 -2.69 -1.45 15.68
C GLU A 99 -3.95 -0.84 15.04
N GLY A 100 -3.90 -0.55 13.73
CA GLY A 100 -4.93 0.21 13.02
C GLY A 100 -5.98 -0.67 12.37
N ASP A 101 -6.80 -1.38 12.93
CA ASP A 101 -8.06 -2.02 12.46
C ASP A 101 -8.06 -2.79 11.12
N ASP A 102 -7.03 -2.70 10.28
CA ASP A 102 -7.06 -3.38 8.98
C ASP A 102 -6.73 -4.86 9.09
N PHE A 103 -5.66 -5.22 9.79
CA PHE A 103 -5.26 -6.62 9.91
C PHE A 103 -5.38 -7.15 11.32
N HIS A 104 -5.18 -6.30 12.33
CA HIS A 104 -5.34 -6.69 13.72
C HIS A 104 -6.26 -5.71 14.44
N ARG A 105 -7.02 -6.25 15.38
CA ARG A 105 -7.86 -5.48 16.27
C ARG A 105 -7.56 -5.87 17.70
N ASN A 106 -7.02 -4.96 18.48
CA ASN A 106 -6.56 -5.25 19.85
C ASN A 106 -5.61 -6.48 19.91
N GLY A 107 -4.72 -6.60 18.92
CA GLY A 107 -3.78 -7.72 18.80
C GLY A 107 -4.34 -9.00 18.18
N ALA A 108 -5.64 -9.09 17.92
CA ALA A 108 -6.23 -10.24 17.25
C ALA A 108 -6.24 -10.05 15.72
N LEU A 109 -5.70 -11.02 14.98
CA LEU A 109 -5.76 -11.00 13.52
C LEU A 109 -7.21 -11.05 13.03
N TRP A 110 -7.60 -10.07 12.23
CA TRP A 110 -8.90 -10.04 11.57
C TRP A 110 -8.88 -10.89 10.30
N LEU A 111 -8.82 -12.21 10.51
CA LEU A 111 -8.53 -13.21 9.51
C LEU A 111 -9.36 -13.10 8.21
N PRO A 112 -10.71 -13.04 8.22
CA PRO A 112 -11.46 -13.01 6.97
C PRO A 112 -11.14 -11.79 6.12
N HIS A 113 -10.98 -10.63 6.75
CA HIS A 113 -10.65 -9.38 6.08
C HIS A 113 -9.24 -9.41 5.50
N ALA A 114 -8.25 -9.68 6.33
CA ALA A 114 -6.84 -9.70 5.95
C ALA A 114 -6.56 -10.74 4.85
N PHE A 115 -7.08 -11.96 5.01
CA PHE A 115 -6.91 -13.02 4.01
C PHE A 115 -7.55 -12.65 2.68
N ASN A 116 -8.83 -12.27 2.67
CA ASN A 116 -9.54 -11.94 1.42
C ASN A 116 -8.91 -10.74 0.70
N PHE A 117 -8.39 -9.78 1.44
CA PHE A 117 -7.64 -8.67 0.85
C PHE A 117 -6.35 -9.17 0.21
N MET A 118 -5.51 -9.89 0.96
CA MET A 118 -4.18 -10.30 0.50
C MET A 118 -4.21 -11.31 -0.63
N VAL A 119 -5.11 -12.29 -0.64
CA VAL A 119 -5.22 -13.26 -1.74
C VAL A 119 -5.58 -12.63 -3.09
N ASN A 120 -6.06 -11.41 -3.08
CA ASN A 120 -6.33 -10.64 -4.31
C ASN A 120 -5.27 -9.56 -4.56
N PHE A 121 -4.81 -8.88 -3.50
CA PHE A 121 -3.95 -7.71 -3.61
C PHE A 121 -2.46 -8.05 -3.68
N ASP A 122 -1.99 -9.04 -2.90
CA ASP A 122 -0.56 -9.37 -2.77
C ASP A 122 -0.02 -10.29 -3.88
N ARG A 123 -0.82 -10.54 -4.92
CA ARG A 123 -0.39 -11.42 -6.03
C ARG A 123 0.75 -10.81 -6.82
N PRO A 124 1.77 -11.61 -7.17
CA PRO A 124 2.86 -11.17 -8.00
C PRO A 124 2.38 -10.64 -9.35
N ARG A 125 3.00 -9.57 -9.81
CA ARG A 125 2.81 -9.01 -11.14
C ARG A 125 4.17 -8.96 -11.84
N PRO A 126 4.50 -9.95 -12.66
CA PRO A 126 5.83 -10.09 -13.24
C PRO A 126 6.14 -9.05 -14.32
N ARG A 127 5.12 -8.34 -14.80
CA ARG A 127 5.24 -7.28 -15.83
C ARG A 127 4.08 -6.31 -15.75
N PRO A 128 4.23 -5.09 -16.28
CA PRO A 128 3.12 -4.14 -16.42
C PRO A 128 1.92 -4.75 -17.16
N THR A 129 0.72 -4.51 -16.63
CA THR A 129 -0.54 -5.00 -17.21
C THR A 129 -1.71 -4.14 -16.74
N SER A 130 -2.66 -3.90 -17.62
CA SER A 130 -3.94 -3.28 -17.28
C SER A 130 -4.98 -4.28 -16.74
N GLU A 131 -4.64 -5.57 -16.76
CA GLU A 131 -5.57 -6.61 -16.35
C GLU A 131 -5.53 -6.83 -14.82
N TRP A 132 -6.70 -6.91 -14.23
CA TRP A 132 -6.86 -7.41 -12.87
C TRP A 132 -6.78 -8.94 -12.89
N GLY A 133 -6.02 -9.52 -11.98
CA GLY A 133 -6.02 -10.97 -11.78
C GLY A 133 -7.42 -11.51 -11.47
N LYS A 134 -7.66 -12.78 -11.71
CA LYS A 134 -8.94 -13.41 -11.33
C LYS A 134 -9.12 -13.33 -9.82
N PRO A 135 -10.29 -12.88 -9.32
CA PRO A 135 -10.57 -12.86 -7.89
C PRO A 135 -10.40 -14.24 -7.26
N PHE A 136 -9.92 -14.27 -6.03
CA PHE A 136 -9.91 -15.49 -5.26
C PHE A 136 -11.34 -15.86 -4.88
N VAL A 137 -11.70 -17.13 -5.14
CA VAL A 137 -13.01 -17.69 -4.78
C VAL A 137 -12.75 -18.96 -3.97
N HIS A 138 -13.18 -18.97 -2.71
CA HIS A 138 -12.98 -20.12 -1.84
C HIS A 138 -13.96 -21.29 -2.11
N GLY A 139 -14.95 -21.08 -3.00
CA GLY A 139 -15.88 -22.14 -3.43
C GLY A 139 -16.92 -22.57 -2.39
N MET A 140 -17.03 -21.87 -1.27
CA MET A 140 -18.00 -22.17 -0.19
C MET A 140 -19.04 -21.05 -0.09
N ARG A 141 -20.22 -21.40 0.46
CA ARG A 141 -21.33 -20.46 0.57
C ARG A 141 -21.03 -19.30 1.53
N ASP A 142 -20.29 -19.59 2.60
CA ASP A 142 -19.88 -18.57 3.56
C ASP A 142 -18.41 -18.69 3.95
N GLY A 143 -17.81 -17.56 4.33
CA GLY A 143 -16.41 -17.47 4.71
C GLY A 143 -16.10 -18.18 6.03
N TYR A 144 -17.05 -18.23 6.99
CA TYR A 144 -16.83 -18.88 8.27
C TYR A 144 -16.55 -20.37 8.08
N ALA A 145 -17.39 -21.06 7.28
CA ALA A 145 -17.19 -22.47 6.97
C ALA A 145 -15.84 -22.70 6.27
N TYR A 146 -15.44 -21.81 5.37
CA TYR A 146 -14.13 -21.88 4.71
C TYR A 146 -12.97 -21.80 5.71
N PHE A 147 -12.96 -20.78 6.59
CA PHE A 147 -11.88 -20.61 7.55
C PHE A 147 -11.88 -21.69 8.64
N LEU A 148 -13.06 -22.18 9.04
CA LEU A 148 -13.17 -23.31 9.95
C LEU A 148 -12.56 -24.59 9.34
N GLN A 149 -12.85 -24.87 8.08
CA GLN A 149 -12.29 -26.01 7.34
C GLN A 149 -10.77 -25.86 7.11
N MET A 150 -10.30 -24.66 6.88
CA MET A 150 -8.87 -24.39 6.74
C MET A 150 -8.10 -24.72 8.03
N GLY A 151 -8.72 -24.55 9.19
CA GLY A 151 -8.15 -24.86 10.50
C GLY A 151 -7.04 -23.91 10.90
N SER A 152 -5.81 -24.40 11.03
CA SER A 152 -4.66 -23.56 11.38
C SER A 152 -4.29 -22.58 10.26
N LEU A 153 -3.89 -21.35 10.64
CA LEU A 153 -3.35 -20.36 9.70
C LEU A 153 -2.14 -20.89 8.92
N ALA A 154 -1.37 -21.81 9.49
CA ALA A 154 -0.27 -22.44 8.77
C ALA A 154 -0.73 -23.16 7.49
N HIS A 155 -1.94 -23.72 7.47
CA HIS A 155 -2.50 -24.36 6.27
C HIS A 155 -2.82 -23.35 5.14
N SER A 156 -2.97 -22.06 5.47
CA SER A 156 -3.14 -21.05 4.43
C SER A 156 -1.91 -20.96 3.52
N ARG A 157 -0.72 -21.23 4.05
CA ARG A 157 0.55 -21.16 3.30
C ARG A 157 0.60 -22.10 2.11
N GLU A 158 -0.08 -23.23 2.16
CA GLU A 158 -0.18 -24.16 1.03
C GLU A 158 -0.83 -23.52 -0.21
N ARG A 159 -1.73 -22.56 0.03
CA ARG A 159 -2.49 -21.86 -1.02
C ARG A 159 -1.98 -20.46 -1.33
N THR A 160 -1.07 -19.95 -0.51
CA THR A 160 -0.57 -18.58 -0.56
C THR A 160 0.94 -18.50 -0.70
N GLN A 161 1.57 -19.53 -1.28
CA GLN A 161 3.03 -19.62 -1.41
C GLN A 161 3.62 -18.44 -2.19
N ASP A 162 2.87 -17.89 -3.13
CA ASP A 162 3.24 -16.75 -3.97
C ASP A 162 2.88 -15.39 -3.34
N LEU A 163 2.18 -15.37 -2.21
CA LEU A 163 1.78 -14.14 -1.52
C LEU A 163 2.83 -13.76 -0.48
N ARG A 164 3.76 -12.93 -0.89
CA ARG A 164 4.91 -12.59 -0.07
C ARG A 164 4.50 -11.93 1.23
N PHE A 165 3.72 -10.86 1.16
CA PHE A 165 3.39 -10.07 2.34
C PHE A 165 2.48 -10.83 3.31
N TRP A 166 1.52 -11.62 2.78
CA TRP A 166 0.71 -12.51 3.61
C TRP A 166 1.58 -13.47 4.45
N ASN A 167 2.58 -14.09 3.82
CA ASN A 167 3.47 -15.01 4.52
C ASN A 167 4.38 -14.29 5.53
N GLU A 168 4.86 -13.09 5.20
CA GLU A 168 5.60 -12.23 6.14
C GLU A 168 4.73 -11.88 7.36
N MET A 169 3.47 -11.52 7.18
CA MET A 169 2.53 -11.27 8.28
C MET A 169 2.39 -12.46 9.23
N LEU A 170 2.31 -13.67 8.68
CA LEU A 170 2.21 -14.89 9.50
C LEU A 170 3.50 -15.21 10.27
N ASP A 171 4.65 -14.73 9.81
CA ASP A 171 5.93 -14.86 10.50
C ASP A 171 6.10 -13.84 11.64
N HIS A 172 5.27 -12.76 11.62
CA HIS A 172 5.30 -11.66 12.58
C HIS A 172 3.95 -11.48 13.29
N PRO A 173 3.53 -12.48 14.12
CA PRO A 173 2.21 -12.50 14.75
C PRO A 173 2.06 -11.52 15.92
N THR A 174 3.14 -10.84 16.32
CA THR A 174 3.17 -9.85 17.40
C THR A 174 3.68 -8.51 16.91
N TYR A 175 3.44 -7.44 17.66
CA TYR A 175 3.89 -6.09 17.32
C TYR A 175 5.41 -5.95 17.53
N ASP A 176 6.15 -6.49 16.58
CA ASP A 176 7.62 -6.50 16.57
C ASP A 176 8.23 -5.44 15.62
N ALA A 177 9.52 -5.56 15.35
CA ALA A 177 10.23 -4.63 14.48
C ALA A 177 9.67 -4.60 13.04
N PHE A 178 9.13 -5.71 12.54
CA PHE A 178 8.52 -5.78 11.21
C PHE A 178 7.37 -4.78 11.05
N TRP A 179 6.51 -4.66 12.07
CA TRP A 179 5.39 -3.73 12.08
C TRP A 179 5.82 -2.31 12.41
N LYS A 180 6.69 -2.17 13.43
CA LYS A 180 7.14 -0.85 13.92
C LYS A 180 7.82 0.00 12.87
N ILE A 181 8.63 -0.59 11.99
CA ILE A 181 9.27 0.16 10.90
C ILE A 181 8.29 0.61 9.80
N ARG A 182 7.05 0.11 9.83
CA ARG A 182 5.96 0.47 8.91
C ARG A 182 4.97 1.45 9.50
N ASP A 183 5.16 1.82 10.76
CA ASP A 183 4.39 2.87 11.41
C ASP A 183 4.84 4.24 10.91
N LEU A 184 3.95 4.97 10.26
CA LEU A 184 4.24 6.31 9.74
C LEU A 184 4.10 7.41 10.81
N ARG A 185 3.40 7.16 11.91
CA ARG A 185 3.09 8.19 12.93
C ARG A 185 4.30 8.94 13.46
N PRO A 186 5.46 8.30 13.67
CA PRO A 186 6.66 9.01 14.13
C PRO A 186 7.24 10.01 13.14
N HIS A 187 6.84 9.94 11.86
CA HIS A 187 7.39 10.74 10.77
C HIS A 187 6.41 11.83 10.26
N LEU A 188 5.17 11.87 10.79
CA LEU A 188 4.10 12.80 10.37
C LEU A 188 4.10 14.12 11.14
#